data_80ef283c8c9fff24d76f87666299f9c3
#
_entry.id   80ef283c8c9fff24d76f87666299f9c3
#
_cell.length_a   1.000
_cell.length_b   1.000
_cell.length_c   1.000
_cell.angle_alpha   90.00
_cell.angle_beta   90.00
_cell.angle_gamma   90.00
#
_symmetry.space_group_name_H-M   'P 1'
#
loop_
_entity.id
_entity.type
_entity.pdbx_description
1 polymer ?
#
loop_
_entity_poly.entity_id
_entity_poly.type
_entity_poly.pdbx_seq_one_letter_code
_entity_poly.pdbx_strand_id
1 'polypeptide(L)'
;MDENAFDVISFEEENEEFPHAQGYENFVNQLLKSFPDEKEALEKYCKLVIDVCDTFPLYNLNSEGKYQSEILSLNAKNCIDEITQNKKLRAVLAGTNFLYAGIPEKSPFYVHALSVNSYIQSSWRCVNGGSQITKQLIKQLKKFGGEIYKYKDVAKFEVEDNKVISIVTKANEIVKAD
;
A
#
# COMPACT_ATOMS: atom_id res chain seq x y z
N MET A 1 -0.04 14.95 -2.94
CA MET A 1 -0.35 14.60 -4.34
C MET A 1 -1.63 15.34 -4.72
N ASP A 2 -2.04 15.32 -5.96
CA ASP A 2 -3.29 15.97 -6.36
C ASP A 2 -4.49 15.30 -5.66
N GLU A 3 -5.38 16.11 -5.08
CA GLU A 3 -6.53 15.58 -4.35
C GLU A 3 -7.59 15.00 -5.29
N ASN A 4 -7.67 15.51 -6.51
CA ASN A 4 -8.64 15.06 -7.51
C ASN A 4 -8.12 13.93 -8.41
N ALA A 5 -6.80 13.69 -8.40
CA ALA A 5 -6.17 12.66 -9.21
C ALA A 5 -4.81 12.26 -8.60
N PHE A 6 -4.81 11.42 -7.56
CA PHE A 6 -3.54 10.86 -7.06
C PHE A 6 -2.97 9.82 -8.04
N ASP A 7 -3.84 9.20 -8.81
CA ASP A 7 -3.53 8.29 -9.92
C ASP A 7 -4.55 8.45 -11.03
N VAL A 8 -4.19 8.07 -12.26
CA VAL A 8 -5.05 8.13 -13.43
C VAL A 8 -4.97 6.81 -14.18
N ILE A 9 -6.09 6.14 -14.34
CA ILE A 9 -6.21 4.97 -15.18
C ILE A 9 -6.57 5.42 -16.59
N SER A 10 -5.80 4.98 -17.58
CA SER A 10 -6.05 5.28 -18.99
C SER A 10 -6.01 4.02 -19.84
N PHE A 11 -6.74 4.03 -20.95
CA PHE A 11 -6.74 2.97 -21.95
C PHE A 11 -6.20 3.56 -23.27
N GLU A 12 -5.18 2.91 -23.80
CA GLU A 12 -4.41 3.40 -24.96
C GLU A 12 -5.30 3.67 -26.21
N GLU A 13 -6.35 2.86 -26.38
CA GLU A 13 -7.21 2.92 -27.56
C GLU A 13 -8.28 4.02 -27.50
N GLU A 14 -8.59 4.56 -26.33
CA GLU A 14 -9.79 5.38 -26.13
C GLU A 14 -9.53 6.85 -25.81
N ASN A 15 -8.29 7.22 -25.51
CA ASN A 15 -7.91 8.59 -25.12
C ASN A 15 -8.74 9.14 -23.94
N GLU A 16 -9.25 8.23 -23.09
CA GLU A 16 -10.03 8.53 -21.89
C GLU A 16 -9.20 8.33 -20.64
N GLU A 17 -9.38 9.23 -19.68
CA GLU A 17 -8.69 9.21 -18.40
C GLU A 17 -9.69 9.10 -17.26
N PHE A 18 -9.41 8.21 -16.31
CA PHE A 18 -10.24 7.94 -15.15
C PHE A 18 -9.45 8.27 -13.88
N PRO A 19 -9.61 9.48 -13.30
CA PRO A 19 -8.86 9.91 -12.14
C PRO A 19 -9.33 9.18 -10.87
N HIS A 20 -8.37 8.67 -10.11
CA HIS A 20 -8.57 8.19 -8.77
C HIS A 20 -8.26 9.32 -7.78
N ALA A 21 -9.26 9.80 -7.07
CA ALA A 21 -9.17 10.94 -6.17
C ALA A 21 -9.01 10.54 -4.70
N GLN A 22 -8.45 11.44 -3.90
CA GLN A 22 -8.37 11.29 -2.45
C GLN A 22 -9.71 11.59 -1.79
N GLY A 23 -10.03 10.81 -0.75
CA GLY A 23 -11.32 10.85 -0.07
C GLY A 23 -12.40 10.08 -0.83
N TYR A 24 -13.13 9.23 -0.10
CA TYR A 24 -14.12 8.34 -0.71
C TYR A 24 -15.23 9.09 -1.47
N GLU A 25 -15.73 10.18 -0.90
CA GLU A 25 -16.72 11.02 -1.57
C GLU A 25 -16.17 11.61 -2.89
N ASN A 26 -14.93 12.13 -2.85
CA ASN A 26 -14.30 12.69 -4.04
C ASN A 26 -13.96 11.60 -5.07
N PHE A 27 -13.51 10.42 -4.63
CA PHE A 27 -13.29 9.27 -5.51
C PHE A 27 -14.55 8.89 -6.29
N VAL A 28 -15.69 8.77 -5.61
CA VAL A 28 -16.98 8.50 -6.23
C VAL A 28 -17.35 9.64 -7.18
N ASN A 29 -17.28 10.89 -6.74
CA ASN A 29 -17.67 12.05 -7.56
C ASN A 29 -16.82 12.22 -8.83
N GLN A 30 -15.53 11.91 -8.78
CA GLN A 30 -14.69 11.97 -9.99
C GLN A 30 -15.05 10.86 -10.98
N LEU A 31 -15.25 9.62 -10.51
CA LEU A 31 -15.62 8.51 -11.39
C LEU A 31 -17.05 8.64 -11.95
N LEU A 32 -17.97 9.26 -11.23
CA LEU A 32 -19.33 9.55 -11.74
C LEU A 32 -19.35 10.46 -12.97
N LYS A 33 -18.32 11.25 -13.21
CA LYS A 33 -18.24 12.07 -14.44
C LYS A 33 -18.18 11.19 -15.69
N SER A 34 -17.53 10.04 -15.61
CA SER A 34 -17.40 9.09 -16.71
C SER A 34 -18.41 7.93 -16.63
N PHE A 35 -18.95 7.66 -15.44
CA PHE A 35 -19.90 6.58 -15.16
C PHE A 35 -21.13 7.10 -14.41
N PRO A 36 -21.96 7.99 -15.01
CA PRO A 36 -23.04 8.67 -14.29
C PRO A 36 -24.10 7.74 -13.72
N ASP A 37 -24.30 6.57 -14.33
CA ASP A 37 -25.32 5.60 -13.92
C ASP A 37 -24.80 4.57 -12.88
N GLU A 38 -23.53 4.66 -12.48
CA GLU A 38 -22.86 3.67 -11.62
C GLU A 38 -22.69 4.13 -10.16
N LYS A 39 -23.48 5.09 -9.70
CA LYS A 39 -23.34 5.65 -8.36
C LYS A 39 -23.44 4.58 -7.26
N GLU A 40 -24.47 3.75 -7.33
CA GLU A 40 -24.71 2.69 -6.35
C GLU A 40 -23.57 1.67 -6.33
N ALA A 41 -23.06 1.31 -7.51
CA ALA A 41 -21.92 0.41 -7.66
C ALA A 41 -20.64 0.99 -7.03
N LEU A 42 -20.34 2.26 -7.27
CA LEU A 42 -19.18 2.96 -6.70
C LEU A 42 -19.27 3.07 -5.18
N GLU A 43 -20.44 3.43 -4.64
CA GLU A 43 -20.68 3.49 -3.20
C GLU A 43 -20.54 2.09 -2.55
N LYS A 44 -21.08 1.05 -3.20
CA LYS A 44 -20.93 -0.34 -2.75
C LYS A 44 -19.47 -0.79 -2.76
N TYR A 45 -18.71 -0.44 -3.79
CA TYR A 45 -17.28 -0.72 -3.86
C TYR A 45 -16.52 -0.05 -2.71
N CYS A 46 -16.73 1.24 -2.50
CA CYS A 46 -16.07 1.99 -1.42
C CYS A 46 -16.39 1.39 -0.05
N LYS A 47 -17.67 1.07 0.18
CA LYS A 47 -18.10 0.42 1.42
C LYS A 47 -17.40 -0.92 1.63
N LEU A 48 -17.34 -1.77 0.61
CA LEU A 48 -16.67 -3.08 0.70
C LEU A 48 -15.17 -2.94 1.01
N VAL A 49 -14.50 -1.97 0.39
CA VAL A 49 -13.08 -1.67 0.68
C VAL A 49 -12.90 -1.28 2.14
N ILE A 50 -13.74 -0.37 2.66
CA ILE A 50 -13.68 0.08 4.06
C ILE A 50 -13.94 -1.10 5.01
N ASP A 51 -15.05 -1.82 4.81
CA ASP A 51 -15.46 -2.94 5.66
C ASP A 51 -14.35 -3.99 5.77
N VAL A 52 -13.66 -4.29 4.66
CA VAL A 52 -12.53 -5.22 4.66
C VAL A 52 -11.33 -4.65 5.42
N CYS A 53 -10.97 -3.39 5.19
CA CYS A 53 -9.83 -2.76 5.85
C CYS A 53 -10.01 -2.69 7.37
N ASP A 54 -11.23 -2.43 7.84
CA ASP A 54 -11.56 -2.34 9.26
C ASP A 54 -11.37 -3.67 10.01
N THR A 55 -11.37 -4.80 9.30
CA THR A 55 -11.14 -6.13 9.88
C THR A 55 -9.65 -6.45 10.09
N PHE A 56 -8.72 -5.63 9.59
CA PHE A 56 -7.28 -5.90 9.69
C PHE A 56 -6.66 -5.17 10.89
N PRO A 57 -6.38 -5.87 12.02
CA PRO A 57 -5.92 -5.24 13.24
C PRO A 57 -4.62 -4.47 13.07
N LEU A 58 -3.59 -5.07 12.45
CA LEU A 58 -2.30 -4.42 12.27
C LEU A 58 -2.37 -3.22 11.33
N TYR A 59 -3.25 -3.25 10.33
CA TYR A 59 -3.50 -2.12 9.45
C TYR A 59 -4.08 -0.92 10.22
N ASN A 60 -4.93 -1.21 11.22
CA ASN A 60 -5.55 -0.23 12.10
C ASN A 60 -4.72 0.02 13.39
N LEU A 61 -3.44 -0.38 13.40
CA LEU A 61 -2.53 -0.24 14.53
C LEU A 61 -3.04 -0.90 15.84
N ASN A 62 -3.87 -1.93 15.72
CA ASN A 62 -4.40 -2.71 16.83
C ASN A 62 -3.72 -4.08 16.89
N SER A 63 -2.83 -4.30 17.85
CA SER A 63 -2.07 -5.55 18.00
C SER A 63 -2.87 -6.72 18.59
N GLU A 64 -4.05 -6.46 19.19
CA GLU A 64 -4.85 -7.45 19.91
C GLU A 64 -6.01 -8.02 19.09
N GLY A 65 -6.27 -7.48 17.90
CA GLY A 65 -7.37 -7.89 17.05
C GLY A 65 -7.18 -9.27 16.40
N LYS A 66 -8.29 -9.91 16.02
CA LYS A 66 -8.30 -11.16 15.29
C LYS A 66 -8.77 -10.95 13.85
N TYR A 67 -8.17 -11.69 12.93
CA TYR A 67 -8.59 -11.71 11.53
C TYR A 67 -9.88 -12.54 11.37
N GLN A 68 -10.75 -12.09 10.45
CA GLN A 68 -11.92 -12.88 10.01
C GLN A 68 -11.51 -13.73 8.81
N SER A 69 -11.60 -15.06 8.96
CA SER A 69 -11.13 -16.00 7.94
C SER A 69 -11.89 -15.90 6.62
N GLU A 70 -13.16 -15.55 6.65
CA GLU A 70 -14.03 -15.41 5.48
C GLU A 70 -13.51 -14.34 4.52
N ILE A 71 -13.01 -13.23 5.05
CA ILE A 71 -12.47 -12.10 4.27
C ILE A 71 -11.18 -12.50 3.54
N LEU A 72 -10.37 -13.37 4.14
CA LEU A 72 -9.12 -13.83 3.53
C LEU A 72 -9.35 -14.67 2.27
N SER A 73 -10.54 -15.28 2.12
CA SER A 73 -10.91 -16.11 0.97
C SER A 73 -11.52 -15.35 -0.20
N LEU A 74 -11.88 -14.08 -0.03
CA LEU A 74 -12.47 -13.27 -1.09
C LEU A 74 -11.48 -13.02 -2.22
N ASN A 75 -11.91 -13.24 -3.46
CA ASN A 75 -11.10 -12.97 -4.65
C ASN A 75 -11.39 -11.57 -5.21
N ALA A 76 -10.35 -10.81 -5.54
CA ALA A 76 -10.47 -9.42 -5.98
C ALA A 76 -11.32 -9.26 -7.25
N LYS A 77 -11.06 -10.10 -8.26
CA LYS A 77 -11.82 -10.07 -9.52
C LYS A 77 -13.30 -10.36 -9.28
N ASN A 78 -13.62 -11.40 -8.51
CA ASN A 78 -15.00 -11.78 -8.26
C ASN A 78 -15.76 -10.67 -7.51
N CYS A 79 -15.15 -10.07 -6.48
CA CYS A 79 -15.77 -8.96 -5.76
C CYS A 79 -16.07 -7.77 -6.67
N ILE A 80 -15.13 -7.39 -7.55
CA ILE A 80 -15.33 -6.28 -8.48
C ILE A 80 -16.40 -6.66 -9.55
N ASP A 81 -16.40 -7.89 -10.03
CA ASP A 81 -17.38 -8.37 -11.02
C ASP A 81 -18.81 -8.40 -10.47
N GLU A 82 -19.00 -8.62 -9.18
CA GLU A 82 -20.30 -8.59 -8.49
C GLU A 82 -20.83 -7.19 -8.21
N ILE A 83 -19.95 -6.19 -8.21
CA ILE A 83 -20.31 -4.79 -7.92
C ILE A 83 -21.02 -4.15 -9.11
N THR A 84 -20.53 -4.36 -10.33
CA THR A 84 -21.09 -3.75 -11.54
C THR A 84 -21.02 -4.70 -12.74
N GLN A 85 -21.92 -4.53 -13.71
CA GLN A 85 -21.85 -5.19 -15.01
C GLN A 85 -21.07 -4.36 -16.05
N ASN A 86 -20.71 -3.14 -15.76
CA ASN A 86 -19.95 -2.27 -16.64
C ASN A 86 -18.49 -2.73 -16.72
N LYS A 87 -18.12 -3.33 -17.84
CA LYS A 87 -16.76 -3.87 -18.04
C LYS A 87 -15.65 -2.80 -17.93
N LYS A 88 -15.92 -1.59 -18.40
CA LYS A 88 -14.96 -0.50 -18.33
C LYS A 88 -14.75 -0.07 -16.87
N LEU A 89 -15.82 0.11 -16.10
CA LEU A 89 -15.72 0.42 -14.68
C LEU A 89 -14.97 -0.67 -13.91
N ARG A 90 -15.23 -1.95 -14.19
CA ARG A 90 -14.46 -3.08 -13.61
C ARG A 90 -12.96 -2.92 -13.87
N ALA A 91 -12.59 -2.60 -15.11
CA ALA A 91 -11.19 -2.42 -15.48
C ALA A 91 -10.57 -1.20 -14.79
N VAL A 92 -11.31 -0.10 -14.65
CA VAL A 92 -10.86 1.10 -13.92
C VAL A 92 -10.66 0.80 -12.44
N LEU A 93 -11.62 0.12 -11.78
CA LEU A 93 -11.49 -0.26 -10.35
C LEU A 93 -10.33 -1.23 -10.10
N ALA A 94 -10.03 -2.11 -11.06
CA ALA A 94 -8.89 -3.03 -10.99
C ALA A 94 -7.57 -2.39 -11.46
N GLY A 95 -7.56 -1.16 -11.97
CA GLY A 95 -6.42 -0.54 -12.63
C GLY A 95 -5.16 -0.40 -11.77
N THR A 96 -5.30 -0.39 -10.45
CA THR A 96 -4.17 -0.33 -9.51
C THR A 96 -3.56 -1.71 -9.17
N ASN A 97 -4.00 -2.78 -9.83
CA ASN A 97 -3.60 -4.16 -9.53
C ASN A 97 -2.09 -4.41 -9.69
N PHE A 98 -1.39 -3.64 -10.51
CA PHE A 98 0.07 -3.71 -10.67
C PHE A 98 0.83 -3.39 -9.37
N LEU A 99 0.26 -2.61 -8.45
CA LEU A 99 0.89 -2.26 -7.18
C LEU A 99 1.15 -3.49 -6.29
N TYR A 100 0.36 -4.54 -6.46
CA TYR A 100 0.48 -5.78 -5.70
C TYR A 100 0.65 -7.03 -6.59
N ALA A 101 1.06 -6.85 -7.85
CA ALA A 101 1.21 -7.92 -8.86
C ALA A 101 -0.06 -8.77 -9.01
N GLY A 102 -1.21 -8.11 -9.12
CA GLY A 102 -2.53 -8.76 -9.14
C GLY A 102 -2.71 -9.72 -10.30
N ILE A 103 -3.19 -10.92 -9.98
CA ILE A 103 -3.57 -11.96 -10.95
C ILE A 103 -5.05 -12.28 -10.74
N PRO A 104 -5.92 -12.23 -11.78
CA PRO A 104 -7.37 -12.33 -11.64
C PRO A 104 -7.84 -13.55 -10.84
N GLU A 105 -7.21 -14.71 -11.05
CA GLU A 105 -7.63 -15.99 -10.46
C GLU A 105 -7.08 -16.18 -9.02
N LYS A 106 -6.11 -15.38 -8.59
CA LYS A 106 -5.35 -15.63 -7.35
C LYS A 106 -5.36 -14.48 -6.36
N SER A 107 -5.57 -13.25 -6.82
CA SER A 107 -5.42 -12.08 -5.93
C SER A 107 -6.55 -12.01 -4.91
N PRO A 108 -6.23 -12.06 -3.60
CA PRO A 108 -7.22 -11.87 -2.56
C PRO A 108 -7.74 -10.43 -2.57
N PHE A 109 -9.04 -10.25 -2.29
CA PHE A 109 -9.63 -8.92 -2.27
C PHE A 109 -9.07 -8.03 -1.17
N TYR A 110 -8.69 -8.59 -0.02
CA TYR A 110 -8.09 -7.80 1.06
C TYR A 110 -6.76 -7.12 0.63
N VAL A 111 -5.96 -7.75 -0.22
CA VAL A 111 -4.72 -7.14 -0.73
C VAL A 111 -5.05 -5.92 -1.60
N HIS A 112 -6.07 -6.05 -2.45
CA HIS A 112 -6.61 -4.95 -3.24
C HIS A 112 -7.15 -3.83 -2.32
N ALA A 113 -8.03 -4.18 -1.38
CA ALA A 113 -8.67 -3.24 -0.48
C ALA A 113 -7.67 -2.43 0.35
N LEU A 114 -6.71 -3.09 1.02
CA LEU A 114 -5.68 -2.42 1.83
C LEU A 114 -4.81 -1.48 0.99
N SER A 115 -4.45 -1.89 -0.24
CA SER A 115 -3.66 -1.06 -1.16
C SER A 115 -4.45 0.18 -1.58
N VAL A 116 -5.66 -0.01 -2.11
CA VAL A 116 -6.49 1.10 -2.62
C VAL A 116 -6.90 2.05 -1.51
N ASN A 117 -7.34 1.53 -0.35
CA ASN A 117 -7.72 2.33 0.80
C ASN A 117 -6.60 3.27 1.26
N SER A 118 -5.36 2.79 1.27
CA SER A 118 -4.20 3.59 1.68
C SER A 118 -4.02 4.83 0.80
N TYR A 119 -4.37 4.76 -0.49
CA TYR A 119 -4.29 5.88 -1.41
C TYR A 119 -5.55 6.76 -1.39
N ILE A 120 -6.74 6.15 -1.31
CA ILE A 120 -8.00 6.91 -1.26
C ILE A 120 -8.09 7.73 0.02
N GLN A 121 -7.70 7.16 1.17
CA GLN A 121 -7.71 7.91 2.44
C GLN A 121 -6.78 9.11 2.42
N SER A 122 -5.54 8.94 1.93
CA SER A 122 -4.61 10.07 1.78
C SER A 122 -3.36 9.67 0.99
N SER A 123 -3.07 10.40 -0.08
CA SER A 123 -1.89 10.20 -0.92
C SER A 123 -0.89 11.31 -0.73
N TRP A 124 0.16 11.05 0.07
CA TRP A 124 1.21 12.01 0.39
C TRP A 124 2.57 11.54 -0.10
N ARG A 125 3.43 12.48 -0.36
CA ARG A 125 4.86 12.23 -0.59
C ARG A 125 5.71 13.29 0.09
N CYS A 126 6.91 12.92 0.50
CA CYS A 126 7.85 13.88 1.04
C CYS A 126 8.27 14.88 -0.04
N VAL A 127 8.21 16.18 0.26
CA VAL A 127 8.80 17.23 -0.57
C VAL A 127 10.29 16.90 -0.74
N ASN A 128 10.82 16.92 -1.98
CA ASN A 128 12.18 16.51 -2.32
C ASN A 128 12.53 15.03 -2.04
N GLY A 129 11.52 14.16 -1.89
CA GLY A 129 11.67 12.70 -1.84
C GLY A 129 11.84 12.11 -0.46
N GLY A 130 11.61 10.79 -0.37
CA GLY A 130 11.60 10.02 0.89
C GLY A 130 12.94 9.97 1.63
N SER A 131 14.06 10.25 0.94
CA SER A 131 15.40 10.33 1.57
C SER A 131 15.49 11.33 2.72
N GLN A 132 14.56 12.27 2.83
CA GLN A 132 14.50 13.20 3.96
C GLN A 132 14.24 12.50 5.28
N ILE A 133 13.41 11.43 5.30
CA ILE A 133 13.15 10.63 6.50
C ILE A 133 14.47 10.03 6.99
N THR A 134 15.21 9.37 6.10
CA THR A 134 16.52 8.81 6.42
C THR A 134 17.51 9.87 6.91
N LYS A 135 17.55 11.04 6.25
CA LYS A 135 18.44 12.14 6.68
C LYS A 135 18.14 12.61 8.10
N GLN A 136 16.85 12.74 8.46
CA GLN A 136 16.48 13.15 9.82
C GLN A 136 16.79 12.07 10.86
N LEU A 137 16.56 10.79 10.56
CA LEU A 137 16.93 9.68 11.42
C LEU A 137 18.46 9.65 11.65
N ILE A 138 19.26 9.79 10.60
CA ILE A 138 20.73 9.87 10.69
C ILE A 138 21.15 11.04 11.56
N LYS A 139 20.51 12.21 11.39
CA LYS A 139 20.82 13.38 12.21
C LYS A 139 20.56 13.14 13.70
N GLN A 140 19.44 12.49 14.03
CA GLN A 140 19.13 12.15 15.42
C GLN A 140 20.09 11.09 15.98
N LEU A 141 20.37 10.04 15.22
CA LEU A 141 21.32 9.02 15.63
C LEU A 141 22.69 9.63 16.01
N LYS A 142 23.24 10.47 15.12
CA LYS A 142 24.51 11.16 15.38
C LYS A 142 24.45 12.09 16.59
N LYS A 143 23.31 12.77 16.81
CA LYS A 143 23.10 13.61 17.99
C LYS A 143 23.21 12.82 19.30
N PHE A 144 22.81 11.55 19.29
CA PHE A 144 22.91 10.64 20.43
C PHE A 144 24.21 9.82 20.47
N GLY A 145 25.22 10.20 19.67
CA GLY A 145 26.53 9.54 19.67
C GLY A 145 26.61 8.27 18.82
N GLY A 146 25.54 7.93 18.09
CA GLY A 146 25.55 6.77 17.20
C GLY A 146 26.35 7.04 15.91
N GLU A 147 26.86 5.97 15.33
CA GLU A 147 27.64 6.00 14.09
C GLU A 147 26.94 5.21 12.98
N ILE A 148 27.15 5.63 11.74
CA ILE A 148 26.62 4.95 10.54
C ILE A 148 27.76 4.70 9.57
N TYR A 149 27.94 3.44 9.26
CA TYR A 149 28.90 2.99 8.27
C TYR A 149 28.18 2.60 6.98
N LYS A 150 28.82 2.91 5.85
CA LYS A 150 28.35 2.51 4.51
C LYS A 150 29.34 1.54 3.89
N TYR A 151 28.86 0.76 2.93
CA TYR A 151 29.69 -0.20 2.19
C TYR A 151 30.38 -1.25 3.09
N LYS A 152 29.69 -1.65 4.16
CA LYS A 152 30.15 -2.64 5.11
C LYS A 152 29.27 -3.91 4.97
N ASP A 153 29.68 -4.81 4.09
CA ASP A 153 29.02 -6.09 3.90
C ASP A 153 29.27 -6.99 5.11
N VAL A 154 28.20 -7.44 5.76
CA VAL A 154 28.29 -8.40 6.86
C VAL A 154 28.50 -9.80 6.30
N ALA A 155 29.59 -10.46 6.72
CA ALA A 155 29.89 -11.83 6.33
C ALA A 155 29.39 -12.85 7.36
N LYS A 156 29.41 -12.50 8.66
CA LYS A 156 29.07 -13.41 9.76
C LYS A 156 28.53 -12.64 10.96
N PHE A 157 27.57 -13.25 11.65
CA PHE A 157 27.15 -12.86 13.00
C PHE A 157 27.80 -13.80 14.01
N GLU A 158 28.33 -13.27 15.11
CA GLU A 158 28.77 -14.03 16.25
C GLU A 158 27.69 -14.00 17.32
N VAL A 159 27.27 -15.17 17.76
CA VAL A 159 26.13 -15.35 18.66
C VAL A 159 26.58 -16.14 19.89
N GLU A 160 26.30 -15.58 21.06
CA GLU A 160 26.44 -16.27 22.34
C GLU A 160 25.14 -16.15 23.12
N ASP A 161 24.72 -17.19 23.78
CA ASP A 161 23.47 -17.24 24.58
C ASP A 161 22.25 -16.64 23.86
N ASN A 162 22.10 -16.97 22.58
CA ASN A 162 21.02 -16.49 21.73
C ASN A 162 21.00 -14.95 21.47
N LYS A 163 22.14 -14.28 21.72
CA LYS A 163 22.33 -12.84 21.45
C LYS A 163 23.47 -12.64 20.47
N VAL A 164 23.29 -11.72 19.53
CA VAL A 164 24.38 -11.29 18.65
C VAL A 164 25.34 -10.44 19.47
N ILE A 165 26.59 -10.88 19.58
CA ILE A 165 27.66 -10.20 20.34
C ILE A 165 28.59 -9.36 19.44
N SER A 166 28.71 -9.75 18.17
CA SER A 166 29.48 -9.02 17.18
C SER A 166 29.07 -9.39 15.76
N ILE A 167 29.48 -8.59 14.81
CA ILE A 167 29.44 -8.93 13.39
C ILE A 167 30.87 -8.91 12.81
N VAL A 168 31.09 -9.75 11.82
CA VAL A 168 32.33 -9.73 11.01
C VAL A 168 31.97 -9.29 9.62
N THR A 169 32.65 -8.26 9.11
CA THR A 169 32.48 -7.79 7.73
C THR A 169 33.27 -8.65 6.75
N LYS A 170 32.95 -8.56 5.45
CA LYS A 170 33.75 -9.20 4.39
C LYS A 170 35.21 -8.71 4.37
N ALA A 171 35.47 -7.53 4.91
CA ALA A 171 36.83 -7.00 5.09
C ALA A 171 37.53 -7.52 6.35
N ASN A 172 36.93 -8.52 7.05
CA ASN A 172 37.40 -9.08 8.31
C ASN A 172 37.47 -8.08 9.49
N GLU A 173 36.69 -7.00 9.42
CA GLU A 173 36.53 -6.10 10.55
C GLU A 173 35.50 -6.65 11.53
N ILE A 174 35.80 -6.62 12.83
CA ILE A 174 34.87 -7.02 13.90
C ILE A 174 34.21 -5.75 14.43
N VAL A 175 32.88 -5.70 14.41
CA VAL A 175 32.09 -4.60 14.94
C VAL A 175 31.23 -5.13 16.09
N LYS A 176 31.33 -4.46 17.24
CA LYS A 176 30.51 -4.71 18.43
C LYS A 176 29.57 -3.54 18.65
N ALA A 177 28.40 -3.79 19.19
CA ALA A 177 27.47 -2.77 19.68
C ALA A 177 26.93 -3.24 21.04
N ASP A 178 26.64 -2.26 21.88
CA ASP A 178 26.02 -2.47 23.20
C ASP A 178 24.52 -2.77 23.08
#